data_50a6bdb2bdfbcc51984f3d94f8187f3b
#
_entry.id   50a6bdb2bdfbcc51984f3d94f8187f3b
#
_cell.length_a   1.000
_cell.length_b   1.000
_cell.length_c   1.000
_cell.angle_alpha   90.00
_cell.angle_beta   90.00
_cell.angle_gamma   90.00
#
_symmetry.space_group_name_H-M   'P 1'
#
loop_
_entity.id
_entity.type
_entity.pdbx_description
1 polymer ?
#
loop_
_entity_poly.entity_id
_entity_poly.type
_entity_poly.pdbx_seq_one_letter_code
_entity_poly.pdbx_strand_id
1 'polypeptide(L)'
;HCVTRRQRQMCIRDRKHGVPANKIAWELLKKGDGGLTAVEYGVRDSEDNPDERSVGYGGLPDREGKVTLDACIMDKNNDCGAVSFLQNIKNPISVARMVMEKTPHVMLSGKGAYDFAIKNGFKRMNLLTEKSKKDWENWLKKSEYKPVINIENHDTISMLLLDEENNLFGACTTSGAAWKMHGRVGDSPIIGAGLFLDNEIGAAASTGLGEAVIRTAGSAMVVECMRNGMTPLDACKEVVDRITNLHRNRPEWEYLQVGFIALSKSGDYAGYSLK
;
A
#
# COMPACT_ATOMS: atom_id res chain seq x y z
N HIS A 1 2.94 -19.25 8.73
CA HIS A 1 2.39 -18.84 10.01
C HIS A 1 3.45 -19.03 11.09
N CYS A 2 4.10 -17.96 11.49
CA CYS A 2 4.91 -17.97 12.71
C CYS A 2 4.39 -16.80 13.57
N VAL A 3 3.45 -17.11 14.45
CA VAL A 3 2.93 -16.16 15.44
C VAL A 3 3.30 -16.69 16.80
N THR A 4 4.27 -16.06 17.45
CA THR A 4 4.41 -16.20 18.88
C THR A 4 3.59 -15.11 19.57
N ARG A 5 3.12 -15.33 20.81
CA ARG A 5 2.29 -14.37 21.58
C ARG A 5 2.89 -12.97 21.74
N ARG A 6 4.12 -12.71 21.26
CA ARG A 6 4.84 -11.43 21.30
C ARG A 6 5.03 -10.77 19.93
N GLN A 7 4.58 -11.41 18.84
CA GLN A 7 4.75 -10.88 17.48
C GLN A 7 3.40 -10.66 16.82
N ARG A 8 2.96 -9.41 16.75
CA ARG A 8 1.68 -9.03 16.14
C ARG A 8 1.95 -8.12 14.95
N GLN A 9 2.59 -8.68 13.95
CA GLN A 9 2.83 -8.03 12.67
C GLN A 9 2.16 -8.82 11.56
N MET A 10 1.60 -8.12 10.60
CA MET A 10 1.05 -8.73 9.42
C MET A 10 1.39 -7.94 8.18
N CYS A 11 1.93 -8.63 7.19
CA CYS A 11 2.20 -8.10 5.86
C CYS A 11 1.34 -8.87 4.88
N ILE A 12 0.57 -8.18 4.05
CA ILE A 12 -0.07 -8.80 2.90
C ILE A 12 0.93 -8.78 1.78
N ARG A 13 1.41 -9.90 1.47
CA ARG A 13 1.86 -10.35 0.19
C ARG A 13 2.50 -11.72 0.25
N ASP A 14 2.61 -12.30 -0.98
CA ASP A 14 3.40 -13.46 -1.30
C ASP A 14 4.50 -13.74 -0.26
N ARG A 15 4.51 -14.93 0.26
CA ARG A 15 5.37 -15.39 1.37
C ARG A 15 6.85 -15.07 1.20
N LYS A 16 7.31 -14.78 -0.03
CA LYS A 16 8.72 -14.49 -0.33
C LYS A 16 9.16 -13.08 0.07
N HIS A 17 8.30 -12.08 -0.05
CA HIS A 17 8.65 -10.66 0.16
C HIS A 17 8.18 -10.11 1.51
N GLY A 18 7.06 -10.59 2.04
CA GLY A 18 6.56 -10.16 3.35
C GLY A 18 7.40 -10.61 4.53
N VAL A 19 8.13 -11.73 4.43
CA VAL A 19 8.98 -12.24 5.53
C VAL A 19 10.18 -11.35 5.80
N PRO A 20 10.97 -10.91 4.79
CA PRO A 20 12.06 -9.95 5.02
C PRO A 20 11.57 -8.63 5.60
N ALA A 21 10.50 -8.05 5.05
CA ALA A 21 9.90 -6.81 5.54
C ALA A 21 9.50 -6.90 7.02
N ASN A 22 8.82 -7.99 7.41
CA ASN A 22 8.45 -8.24 8.80
C ASN A 22 9.66 -8.41 9.71
N LYS A 23 10.71 -9.08 9.24
CA LYS A 23 11.95 -9.24 10.02
C LYS A 23 12.62 -7.90 10.31
N ILE A 24 12.71 -7.03 9.32
CA ILE A 24 13.28 -5.69 9.48
C ILE A 24 12.48 -4.89 10.50
N ALA A 25 11.16 -4.83 10.34
CA ALA A 25 10.29 -4.11 11.27
C ALA A 25 10.41 -4.67 12.70
N TRP A 26 10.48 -5.98 12.86
CA TRP A 26 10.66 -6.65 14.15
C TRP A 26 11.99 -6.30 14.83
N GLU A 27 13.09 -6.30 14.06
CA GLU A 27 14.40 -5.95 14.62
C GLU A 27 14.48 -4.47 15.07
N LEU A 28 13.78 -3.57 14.35
CA LEU A 28 13.68 -2.17 14.73
C LEU A 28 12.85 -1.99 16.02
N LEU A 29 11.72 -2.70 16.14
CA LEU A 29 10.94 -2.70 17.38
C LEU A 29 11.75 -3.17 18.58
N LYS A 30 12.49 -4.27 18.44
CA LYS A 30 13.36 -4.79 19.51
C LYS A 30 14.45 -3.80 19.93
N LYS A 31 14.91 -2.96 19.03
CA LYS A 31 15.88 -1.89 19.33
C LYS A 31 15.27 -0.67 20.00
N GLY A 32 13.95 -0.56 20.03
CA GLY A 32 13.24 0.60 20.56
C GLY A 32 13.09 1.76 19.57
N ASP A 33 13.28 1.53 18.26
CA ASP A 33 13.21 2.56 17.22
C ASP A 33 11.76 3.06 16.94
N GLY A 34 10.76 2.44 17.60
CA GLY A 34 9.34 2.80 17.54
C GLY A 34 8.58 2.23 16.34
N GLY A 35 7.24 2.12 16.50
CA GLY A 35 6.37 1.44 15.54
C GLY A 35 6.31 2.13 14.18
N LEU A 36 6.30 3.46 14.14
CA LEU A 36 6.27 4.22 12.89
C LEU A 36 7.52 3.96 12.02
N THR A 37 8.71 3.96 12.66
CA THR A 37 9.97 3.62 12.00
C THR A 37 9.98 2.17 11.53
N ALA A 38 9.44 1.27 12.33
CA ALA A 38 9.36 -0.14 11.97
C ALA A 38 8.51 -0.40 10.73
N VAL A 39 7.31 0.20 10.62
CA VAL A 39 6.47 0.02 9.42
C VAL A 39 7.06 0.70 8.19
N GLU A 40 7.68 1.88 8.34
CA GLU A 40 8.36 2.56 7.24
C GLU A 40 9.47 1.69 6.65
N TYR A 41 10.43 1.29 7.48
CA TYR A 41 11.59 0.53 6.98
C TYR A 41 11.21 -0.89 6.56
N GLY A 42 10.17 -1.46 7.15
CA GLY A 42 9.63 -2.74 6.69
C GLY A 42 9.17 -2.70 5.24
N VAL A 43 8.35 -1.71 4.84
CA VAL A 43 7.88 -1.60 3.46
C VAL A 43 8.96 -1.07 2.51
N ARG A 44 9.93 -0.29 3.02
CA ARG A 44 11.08 0.17 2.22
C ARG A 44 11.94 -0.95 1.67
N ASP A 45 12.03 -2.08 2.35
CA ASP A 45 12.74 -3.26 1.83
C ASP A 45 12.23 -3.65 0.44
N SER A 46 10.90 -3.64 0.27
CA SER A 46 10.29 -3.88 -1.05
C SER A 46 10.48 -2.70 -2.01
N GLU A 47 10.42 -1.45 -1.54
CA GLU A 47 10.68 -0.28 -2.40
C GLU A 47 12.12 -0.26 -2.94
N ASP A 48 13.05 -0.80 -2.18
CA ASP A 48 14.47 -0.84 -2.51
C ASP A 48 14.84 -2.00 -3.45
N ASN A 49 14.00 -3.02 -3.55
CA ASN A 49 14.28 -4.23 -4.31
C ASN A 49 13.93 -4.05 -5.80
N PRO A 50 14.91 -4.07 -6.73
CA PRO A 50 14.66 -3.89 -8.16
C PRO A 50 13.93 -5.06 -8.82
N ASP A 51 13.85 -6.21 -8.18
CA ASP A 51 13.08 -7.37 -8.64
C ASP A 51 11.61 -7.29 -8.25
N GLU A 52 11.27 -6.38 -7.35
CA GLU A 52 9.91 -6.07 -6.96
C GLU A 52 9.27 -5.14 -8.00
N ARG A 53 8.44 -5.73 -8.87
CA ARG A 53 7.95 -5.06 -10.09
C ARG A 53 6.73 -4.18 -9.89
N SER A 54 6.17 -4.16 -8.71
CA SER A 54 4.93 -3.45 -8.37
C SER A 54 5.08 -2.39 -7.29
N VAL A 55 6.30 -2.23 -6.77
CA VAL A 55 6.62 -1.29 -5.70
C VAL A 55 7.97 -0.62 -5.96
N GLY A 56 8.09 0.67 -5.71
CA GLY A 56 9.35 1.39 -5.64
C GLY A 56 10.26 1.31 -6.86
N TYR A 57 11.54 1.07 -6.61
CA TYR A 57 12.58 0.97 -7.64
C TYR A 57 12.41 -0.30 -8.48
N GLY A 58 12.26 -0.13 -9.78
CA GLY A 58 11.99 -1.24 -10.71
C GLY A 58 10.51 -1.52 -10.93
N GLY A 59 9.63 -0.76 -10.33
CA GLY A 59 8.19 -0.83 -10.58
C GLY A 59 7.85 -0.69 -12.07
N LEU A 60 6.77 -1.35 -12.49
CA LEU A 60 6.30 -1.24 -13.88
C LEU A 60 5.78 0.17 -14.17
N PRO A 61 6.17 0.75 -15.31
CA PRO A 61 5.79 2.11 -15.65
C PRO A 61 4.34 2.21 -16.13
N ASP A 62 3.87 3.43 -16.26
CA ASP A 62 2.66 3.77 -16.97
C ASP A 62 2.84 3.66 -18.52
N ARG A 63 1.80 4.01 -19.27
CA ARG A 63 1.81 3.94 -20.76
C ARG A 63 2.89 4.80 -21.39
N GLU A 64 3.31 5.86 -20.72
CA GLU A 64 4.34 6.78 -21.21
C GLU A 64 5.76 6.38 -20.77
N GLY A 65 5.91 5.21 -20.15
CA GLY A 65 7.20 4.72 -19.67
C GLY A 65 7.68 5.42 -18.39
N LYS A 66 6.77 6.03 -17.60
CA LYS A 66 7.09 6.69 -16.35
C LYS A 66 6.72 5.81 -15.17
N VAL A 67 7.68 5.56 -14.29
CA VAL A 67 7.40 4.95 -12.98
C VAL A 67 6.85 6.01 -12.06
N THR A 68 5.64 5.80 -11.57
CA THR A 68 4.94 6.70 -10.64
C THR A 68 4.58 5.93 -9.39
N LEU A 69 4.86 6.51 -8.24
CA LEU A 69 4.79 5.86 -6.93
C LEU A 69 3.75 6.53 -6.05
N ASP A 70 3.05 5.70 -5.28
CA ASP A 70 2.01 6.10 -4.37
C ASP A 70 2.29 5.47 -2.99
N ALA A 71 2.14 6.21 -1.91
CA ALA A 71 2.32 5.68 -0.56
C ALA A 71 1.52 6.47 0.48
N CYS A 72 1.15 5.80 1.57
CA CYS A 72 0.64 6.46 2.77
C CYS A 72 1.11 5.74 4.04
N ILE A 73 1.15 6.49 5.13
CA ILE A 73 1.55 6.03 6.46
C ILE A 73 0.64 6.66 7.52
N MET A 74 0.36 5.92 8.58
CA MET A 74 -0.42 6.39 9.73
C MET A 74 0.21 5.96 11.04
N ASP A 75 0.07 6.80 12.05
CA ASP A 75 0.53 6.54 13.42
C ASP A 75 -0.62 6.39 14.42
N LYS A 76 -0.26 6.12 15.66
CA LYS A 76 -1.15 5.89 16.80
C LYS A 76 -2.06 7.07 17.16
N ASN A 77 -1.72 8.29 16.76
CA ASN A 77 -2.48 9.50 17.03
C ASN A 77 -3.48 9.82 15.92
N ASN A 78 -3.63 8.92 14.93
CA ASN A 78 -4.31 9.14 13.66
C ASN A 78 -3.64 10.21 12.78
N ASP A 79 -2.42 10.63 13.10
CA ASP A 79 -1.62 11.43 12.19
C ASP A 79 -1.27 10.59 10.96
N CYS A 80 -1.34 11.23 9.80
CA CYS A 80 -1.11 10.51 8.56
C CYS A 80 -0.42 11.38 7.50
N GLY A 81 0.31 10.72 6.63
CA GLY A 81 0.95 11.36 5.49
C GLY A 81 0.87 10.50 4.25
N ALA A 82 0.79 11.15 3.10
CA ALA A 82 0.67 10.45 1.82
C ALA A 82 1.39 11.20 0.70
N VAL A 83 1.81 10.45 -0.29
CA VAL A 83 2.25 10.97 -1.59
C VAL A 83 1.58 10.19 -2.71
N SER A 84 1.18 10.89 -3.76
CA SER A 84 0.63 10.28 -4.96
C SER A 84 1.33 10.76 -6.21
N PHE A 85 1.40 9.89 -7.21
CA PHE A 85 2.00 10.20 -8.51
C PHE A 85 3.44 10.75 -8.39
N LEU A 86 4.19 10.29 -7.39
CA LEU A 86 5.57 10.69 -7.14
C LEU A 86 6.49 10.03 -8.17
N GLN A 87 7.37 10.82 -8.79
CA GLN A 87 8.33 10.35 -9.78
C GLN A 87 9.76 10.62 -9.33
N ASN A 88 10.69 9.78 -9.78
CA ASN A 88 12.14 9.97 -9.61
C ASN A 88 12.64 10.02 -8.15
N ILE A 89 11.85 9.57 -7.19
CA ILE A 89 12.25 9.40 -5.79
C ILE A 89 12.00 7.94 -5.40
N LYS A 90 13.02 7.27 -4.90
CA LYS A 90 13.03 5.81 -4.68
C LYS A 90 12.07 5.35 -3.59
N ASN A 91 11.99 6.10 -2.48
CA ASN A 91 11.24 5.69 -1.28
C ASN A 91 10.04 6.62 -1.01
N PRO A 92 8.91 6.41 -1.68
CA PRO A 92 7.71 7.21 -1.50
C PRO A 92 7.18 7.16 -0.05
N ILE A 93 7.31 6.04 0.66
CA ILE A 93 6.85 5.91 2.04
C ILE A 93 7.58 6.89 2.98
N SER A 94 8.88 7.08 2.80
CA SER A 94 9.66 8.03 3.60
C SER A 94 9.27 9.48 3.29
N VAL A 95 8.90 9.78 2.03
CA VAL A 95 8.37 11.11 1.69
C VAL A 95 6.99 11.30 2.30
N ALA A 96 6.12 10.29 2.29
CA ALA A 96 4.81 10.33 2.94
C ALA A 96 4.93 10.60 4.45
N ARG A 97 5.85 9.92 5.14
CA ARG A 97 6.15 10.19 6.56
C ARG A 97 6.61 11.64 6.76
N MET A 98 7.48 12.14 5.90
CA MET A 98 7.97 13.51 6.02
C MET A 98 6.88 14.56 5.74
N VAL A 99 5.90 14.27 4.89
CA VAL A 99 4.71 15.12 4.72
C VAL A 99 3.96 15.22 6.04
N MET A 100 3.70 14.10 6.71
CA MET A 100 3.05 14.04 8.01
C MET A 100 3.81 14.84 9.09
N GLU A 101 5.13 14.63 9.19
CA GLU A 101 5.94 15.19 10.28
C GLU A 101 6.31 16.68 10.09
N LYS A 102 6.38 17.17 8.85
CA LYS A 102 6.92 18.51 8.54
C LYS A 102 5.95 19.48 7.91
N THR A 103 4.72 19.07 7.67
CA THR A 103 3.72 19.95 7.05
C THR A 103 2.37 19.84 7.75
N PRO A 104 1.50 20.83 7.63
CA PRO A 104 0.12 20.73 8.10
C PRO A 104 -0.78 19.95 7.12
N HIS A 105 -0.21 19.36 6.07
CA HIS A 105 -0.94 18.69 5.00
C HIS A 105 -0.86 17.17 5.18
N VAL A 106 -1.91 16.48 4.77
CA VAL A 106 -1.95 15.02 4.76
C VAL A 106 -1.33 14.45 3.48
N MET A 107 -1.50 15.10 2.33
CA MET A 107 -1.07 14.55 1.04
C MET A 107 -0.43 15.60 0.14
N LEU A 108 0.66 15.20 -0.52
CA LEU A 108 1.26 15.92 -1.64
C LEU A 108 1.25 15.04 -2.90
N SER A 109 1.13 15.64 -4.08
CA SER A 109 1.02 14.91 -5.35
C SER A 109 2.00 15.42 -6.42
N GLY A 110 2.43 14.52 -7.30
CA GLY A 110 3.16 14.80 -8.53
C GLY A 110 4.41 15.68 -8.32
N LYS A 111 4.49 16.76 -9.11
CA LYS A 111 5.63 17.69 -9.05
C LYS A 111 5.80 18.34 -7.67
N GLY A 112 4.70 18.67 -6.98
CA GLY A 112 4.75 19.26 -5.64
C GLY A 112 5.37 18.29 -4.63
N ALA A 113 5.01 17.01 -4.66
CA ALA A 113 5.61 15.97 -3.84
C ALA A 113 7.11 15.79 -4.16
N TYR A 114 7.48 15.82 -5.45
CA TYR A 114 8.87 15.72 -5.87
C TYR A 114 9.70 16.92 -5.35
N ASP A 115 9.24 18.15 -5.56
CA ASP A 115 9.94 19.35 -5.12
C ASP A 115 10.12 19.38 -3.59
N PHE A 116 9.09 18.96 -2.86
CA PHE A 116 9.15 18.77 -1.41
C PHE A 116 10.20 17.74 -1.01
N ALA A 117 10.24 16.58 -1.67
CA ALA A 117 11.23 15.54 -1.40
C ALA A 117 12.66 16.05 -1.64
N ILE A 118 12.93 16.70 -2.77
CA ILE A 118 14.26 17.27 -3.08
C ILE A 118 14.68 18.30 -2.02
N LYS A 119 13.77 19.20 -1.63
CA LYS A 119 14.04 20.21 -0.58
C LYS A 119 14.38 19.57 0.76
N ASN A 120 13.86 18.39 1.04
CA ASN A 120 14.12 17.62 2.26
C ASN A 120 15.24 16.58 2.13
N GLY A 121 16.09 16.67 1.10
CA GLY A 121 17.31 15.89 0.98
C GLY A 121 17.19 14.55 0.26
N PHE A 122 16.01 14.20 -0.27
CA PHE A 122 15.88 13.02 -1.13
C PHE A 122 16.60 13.24 -2.46
N LYS A 123 17.20 12.18 -2.97
CA LYS A 123 17.97 12.26 -4.21
C LYS A 123 17.11 11.83 -5.40
N ARG A 124 17.23 12.58 -6.50
CA ARG A 124 16.66 12.19 -7.77
C ARG A 124 17.29 10.89 -8.26
N MET A 125 16.45 9.95 -8.71
CA MET A 125 16.87 8.65 -9.27
C MET A 125 15.95 8.27 -10.43
N ASN A 126 16.51 7.66 -11.49
CA ASN A 126 15.68 6.99 -12.49
C ASN A 126 15.18 5.67 -11.91
N LEU A 127 13.86 5.50 -11.84
CA LEU A 127 13.23 4.32 -11.25
C LEU A 127 12.97 3.20 -12.26
N LEU A 128 13.02 3.52 -13.56
CA LEU A 128 12.79 2.54 -14.62
C LEU A 128 14.08 1.73 -14.84
N THR A 129 14.04 0.46 -14.43
CA THR A 129 15.13 -0.49 -14.69
C THR A 129 15.09 -0.97 -16.14
N GLU A 130 16.21 -1.51 -16.66
CA GLU A 130 16.27 -2.09 -18.01
C GLU A 130 15.27 -3.25 -18.18
N LYS A 131 15.03 -4.03 -17.14
CA LYS A 131 14.04 -5.11 -17.12
C LYS A 131 12.62 -4.56 -17.29
N SER A 132 12.24 -3.55 -16.50
CA SER A 132 10.90 -2.92 -16.58
C SER A 132 10.70 -2.17 -17.89
N LYS A 133 11.75 -1.55 -18.42
CA LYS A 133 11.75 -0.90 -19.73
C LYS A 133 11.50 -1.89 -20.86
N LYS A 134 12.21 -3.02 -20.85
CA LYS A 134 12.02 -4.08 -21.86
C LYS A 134 10.59 -4.63 -21.88
N ASP A 135 10.00 -4.81 -20.70
CA ASP A 135 8.62 -5.27 -20.61
C ASP A 135 7.61 -4.22 -21.08
N TRP A 136 7.86 -2.95 -20.80
CA TRP A 136 7.08 -1.84 -21.33
C TRP A 136 7.17 -1.77 -22.86
N GLU A 137 8.37 -1.87 -23.46
CA GLU A 137 8.56 -1.92 -24.90
C GLU A 137 7.88 -3.13 -25.55
N ASN A 138 7.88 -4.29 -24.89
CA ASN A 138 7.18 -5.48 -25.36
C ASN A 138 5.65 -5.33 -25.26
N TRP A 139 5.17 -4.69 -24.21
CA TRP A 139 3.75 -4.36 -24.07
C TRP A 139 3.31 -3.41 -25.21
N LEU A 140 4.07 -2.35 -25.50
CA LEU A 140 3.77 -1.42 -26.61
C LEU A 140 3.62 -2.11 -27.97
N LYS A 141 4.42 -3.13 -28.25
CA LYS A 141 4.34 -3.89 -29.51
C LYS A 141 3.07 -4.74 -29.62
N LYS A 142 2.50 -5.18 -28.52
CA LYS A 142 1.32 -6.06 -28.45
C LYS A 142 0.02 -5.29 -28.26
N SER A 143 0.09 -4.11 -27.71
CA SER A 143 -1.07 -3.28 -27.44
C SER A 143 -1.56 -2.65 -28.74
N GLU A 144 -2.48 -3.30 -29.42
CA GLU A 144 -3.47 -2.55 -30.19
C GLU A 144 -4.10 -1.53 -29.24
N TYR A 145 -4.21 -0.29 -29.67
CA TYR A 145 -4.61 0.93 -28.94
C TYR A 145 -6.01 0.85 -28.23
N LYS A 146 -6.34 -0.28 -27.65
CA LYS A 146 -7.51 -0.44 -26.79
C LYS A 146 -7.08 -0.21 -25.35
N PRO A 147 -7.85 0.58 -24.57
CA PRO A 147 -7.61 0.74 -23.15
C PRO A 147 -7.95 -0.58 -22.44
N VAL A 148 -7.09 -1.56 -22.57
CA VAL A 148 -7.15 -2.77 -21.76
C VAL A 148 -6.50 -2.38 -20.44
N ILE A 149 -7.32 -2.27 -19.42
CA ILE A 149 -6.85 -2.23 -18.03
C ILE A 149 -6.18 -3.59 -17.83
N ASN A 150 -4.85 -3.61 -17.93
CA ASN A 150 -4.11 -4.83 -17.63
C ASN A 150 -4.03 -4.96 -16.12
N ILE A 151 -4.92 -5.77 -15.56
CA ILE A 151 -5.15 -5.95 -14.15
C ILE A 151 -4.22 -7.03 -13.57
N GLU A 152 -3.48 -7.73 -14.42
CA GLU A 152 -2.77 -8.97 -14.05
C GLU A 152 -1.55 -8.81 -13.13
N ASN A 153 -1.08 -7.59 -12.86
CA ASN A 153 0.10 -7.36 -12.03
C ASN A 153 -0.09 -6.18 -11.08
N HIS A 154 -1.09 -6.27 -10.20
CA HIS A 154 -1.31 -5.32 -9.12
C HIS A 154 -0.76 -5.88 -7.84
N ASP A 155 0.34 -5.33 -7.40
CA ASP A 155 0.91 -5.69 -6.13
C ASP A 155 1.19 -4.44 -5.31
N THR A 156 0.62 -4.41 -4.13
CA THR A 156 0.82 -3.39 -3.12
C THR A 156 1.46 -4.05 -1.93
N ILE A 157 2.45 -3.45 -1.31
CA ILE A 157 2.89 -3.88 0.01
C ILE A 157 2.25 -2.98 1.07
N SER A 158 1.67 -3.62 2.08
CA SER A 158 1.14 -2.95 3.25
C SER A 158 1.64 -3.64 4.52
N MET A 159 1.85 -2.86 5.56
CA MET A 159 2.23 -3.36 6.87
C MET A 159 1.34 -2.74 7.95
N LEU A 160 0.78 -3.60 8.79
CA LEU A 160 0.06 -3.21 10.00
C LEU A 160 0.87 -3.73 11.21
N LEU A 161 1.00 -2.90 12.23
CA LEU A 161 1.80 -3.20 13.40
C LEU A 161 1.06 -2.80 14.67
N LEU A 162 1.14 -3.67 15.67
CA LEU A 162 0.74 -3.38 17.04
C LEU A 162 1.99 -3.55 17.92
N ASP A 163 2.39 -2.50 18.62
CA ASP A 163 3.55 -2.51 19.52
C ASP A 163 3.24 -3.10 20.91
N GLU A 164 4.24 -3.15 21.77
CA GLU A 164 4.09 -3.66 23.15
C GLU A 164 3.21 -2.78 24.04
N GLU A 165 3.08 -1.49 23.70
CA GLU A 165 2.19 -0.54 24.37
C GLU A 165 0.76 -0.58 23.82
N ASN A 166 0.49 -1.54 22.93
CA ASN A 166 -0.74 -1.68 22.16
C ASN A 166 -1.05 -0.49 21.24
N ASN A 167 -0.06 0.23 20.74
CA ASN A 167 -0.27 1.25 19.74
C ASN A 167 -0.20 0.66 18.34
N LEU A 168 -1.07 1.15 17.47
CA LEU A 168 -1.17 0.74 16.08
C LEU A 168 -0.41 1.69 15.15
N PHE A 169 0.20 1.11 14.12
CA PHE A 169 0.89 1.82 13.05
C PHE A 169 0.62 1.11 11.72
N GLY A 170 0.63 1.86 10.63
CA GLY A 170 0.40 1.27 9.32
C GLY A 170 1.13 1.99 8.20
N ALA A 171 1.52 1.26 7.17
CA ALA A 171 2.14 1.76 5.95
C ALA A 171 1.61 1.02 4.73
N CYS A 172 1.47 1.72 3.61
CA CYS A 172 1.05 1.16 2.32
C CYS A 172 1.82 1.85 1.21
N THR A 173 2.37 1.09 0.26
CA THR A 173 3.14 1.63 -0.86
C THR A 173 3.03 0.77 -2.12
N THR A 174 3.07 1.40 -3.30
CA THR A 174 2.91 0.74 -4.59
C THR A 174 3.50 1.57 -5.73
N SER A 175 3.78 0.94 -6.87
CA SER A 175 3.91 1.63 -8.16
C SER A 175 2.60 1.63 -8.97
N GLY A 176 1.51 1.11 -8.41
CA GLY A 176 0.20 1.00 -9.03
C GLY A 176 0.13 -0.02 -10.17
N ALA A 177 -0.93 0.04 -10.93
CA ALA A 177 -1.18 -0.85 -12.07
C ALA A 177 -0.12 -0.71 -13.16
N ALA A 178 0.36 -1.83 -13.69
CA ALA A 178 1.21 -1.83 -14.88
C ALA A 178 0.47 -1.19 -16.07
N TRP A 179 1.18 -0.37 -16.83
CA TRP A 179 0.67 0.26 -18.06
C TRP A 179 -0.56 1.16 -17.84
N LYS A 180 -0.77 1.61 -16.63
CA LYS A 180 -1.84 2.55 -16.26
C LYS A 180 -1.81 3.81 -17.12
N MET A 181 -2.94 4.49 -17.23
CA MET A 181 -2.97 5.83 -17.83
C MET A 181 -2.04 6.77 -17.03
N HIS A 182 -1.33 7.63 -17.73
CA HIS A 182 -0.55 8.68 -17.07
C HIS A 182 -1.46 9.56 -16.19
N GLY A 183 -1.10 9.74 -14.93
CA GLY A 183 -1.94 10.44 -13.94
C GLY A 183 -2.87 9.54 -13.12
N ARG A 184 -3.02 8.24 -13.45
CA ARG A 184 -3.84 7.33 -12.65
C ARG A 184 -3.21 7.10 -11.28
N VAL A 185 -4.03 7.26 -10.25
CA VAL A 185 -3.72 6.94 -8.85
C VAL A 185 -4.72 5.88 -8.36
N GLY A 186 -4.25 4.86 -7.66
CA GLY A 186 -5.07 3.83 -7.03
C GLY A 186 -5.43 4.15 -5.58
N ASP A 187 -5.78 3.12 -4.84
CA ASP A 187 -6.19 3.21 -3.43
C ASP A 187 -5.03 3.49 -2.47
N SER A 188 -3.83 3.01 -2.78
CA SER A 188 -2.69 2.95 -1.85
C SER A 188 -2.29 4.27 -1.19
N PRO A 189 -2.39 5.48 -1.82
CA PRO A 189 -2.07 6.73 -1.13
C PRO A 189 -3.29 7.35 -0.44
N ILE A 190 -4.47 6.75 -0.57
CA ILE A 190 -5.73 7.32 -0.07
C ILE A 190 -6.03 6.74 1.31
N ILE A 191 -5.88 7.57 2.34
CA ILE A 191 -6.28 7.23 3.70
C ILE A 191 -7.78 6.91 3.73
N GLY A 192 -8.12 5.76 4.30
CA GLY A 192 -9.46 5.20 4.28
C GLY A 192 -9.71 4.18 3.16
N ALA A 193 -8.93 4.23 2.07
CA ALA A 193 -9.00 3.25 0.99
C ALA A 193 -7.88 2.21 1.10
N GLY A 194 -6.65 2.57 0.77
CA GLY A 194 -5.50 1.66 0.80
C GLY A 194 -5.03 1.29 2.22
N LEU A 195 -5.17 2.21 3.14
CA LEU A 195 -4.82 2.06 4.56
C LEU A 195 -5.79 2.87 5.41
N PHE A 196 -6.19 2.31 6.54
CA PHE A 196 -6.84 3.06 7.61
C PHE A 196 -6.50 2.48 8.98
N LEU A 197 -6.39 3.35 9.97
CA LEU A 197 -6.06 3.00 11.33
C LEU A 197 -6.87 3.86 12.29
N ASP A 198 -7.42 3.22 13.32
CA ASP A 198 -7.96 3.86 14.50
C ASP A 198 -7.36 3.16 15.72
N ASN A 199 -6.58 3.91 16.51
CA ASN A 199 -5.81 3.31 17.61
C ASN A 199 -6.67 2.73 18.74
N GLU A 200 -7.98 3.02 18.78
CA GLU A 200 -8.91 2.42 19.75
C GLU A 200 -9.51 1.09 19.24
N ILE A 201 -9.55 0.88 17.92
CA ILE A 201 -10.27 -0.22 17.28
C ILE A 201 -9.34 -1.21 16.61
N GLY A 202 -8.54 -0.72 15.65
CA GLY A 202 -7.74 -1.56 14.80
C GLY A 202 -7.23 -0.85 13.57
N ALA A 203 -6.58 -1.62 12.70
CA ALA A 203 -6.05 -1.15 11.44
C ALA A 203 -6.44 -2.11 10.31
N ALA A 204 -6.57 -1.59 9.10
CA ALA A 204 -6.79 -2.38 7.89
C ALA A 204 -6.02 -1.81 6.71
N ALA A 205 -5.63 -2.68 5.81
CA ALA A 205 -5.02 -2.32 4.53
C ALA A 205 -5.53 -3.22 3.40
N SER A 206 -5.50 -2.67 2.20
CA SER A 206 -6.04 -3.31 1.00
C SER A 206 -4.99 -3.57 -0.07
N THR A 207 -5.34 -4.44 -1.00
CA THR A 207 -4.63 -4.68 -2.26
C THR A 207 -5.60 -5.10 -3.35
N GLY A 208 -5.16 -5.02 -4.62
CA GLY A 208 -5.93 -5.43 -5.79
C GLY A 208 -6.46 -4.26 -6.62
N LEU A 209 -7.70 -4.35 -7.11
CA LEU A 209 -8.30 -3.30 -7.95
C LEU A 209 -8.60 -2.04 -7.12
N GLY A 210 -7.68 -1.07 -7.16
CA GLY A 210 -7.76 0.17 -6.39
C GLY A 210 -9.06 0.94 -6.59
N GLU A 211 -9.58 0.97 -7.80
CA GLU A 211 -10.86 1.62 -8.14
C GLU A 211 -12.05 1.02 -7.37
N ALA A 212 -12.03 -0.28 -7.11
CA ALA A 212 -13.07 -0.96 -6.33
C ALA A 212 -12.95 -0.61 -4.84
N VAL A 213 -11.74 -0.58 -4.34
CA VAL A 213 -11.44 -0.22 -2.95
C VAL A 213 -11.81 1.24 -2.66
N ILE A 214 -11.43 2.18 -3.55
CA ILE A 214 -11.74 3.61 -3.41
C ILE A 214 -13.26 3.84 -3.33
N ARG A 215 -14.03 3.18 -4.22
CA ARG A 215 -15.51 3.33 -4.26
C ARG A 215 -16.21 2.93 -2.97
N THR A 216 -15.55 2.17 -2.13
CA THR A 216 -16.13 1.66 -0.87
C THR A 216 -15.44 2.22 0.38
N ALA A 217 -14.40 3.04 0.23
CA ALA A 217 -13.51 3.43 1.34
C ALA A 217 -13.05 2.19 2.15
N GLY A 218 -12.56 1.16 1.42
CA GLY A 218 -12.51 -0.22 1.87
C GLY A 218 -11.83 -0.43 3.22
N SER A 219 -10.64 0.13 3.45
CA SER A 219 -9.91 -0.06 4.72
C SER A 219 -10.62 0.62 5.90
N ALA A 220 -11.19 1.81 5.68
CA ALA A 220 -11.99 2.49 6.73
C ALA A 220 -13.25 1.69 7.05
N MET A 221 -13.89 1.11 6.04
CA MET A 221 -15.08 0.27 6.23
C MET A 221 -14.74 -1.00 7.04
N VAL A 222 -13.59 -1.65 6.80
CA VAL A 222 -13.14 -2.81 7.60
C VAL A 222 -12.98 -2.41 9.07
N VAL A 223 -12.32 -1.28 9.35
CA VAL A 223 -12.14 -0.80 10.73
C VAL A 223 -13.49 -0.44 11.37
N GLU A 224 -14.42 0.15 10.62
CA GLU A 224 -15.74 0.46 11.13
C GLU A 224 -16.59 -0.80 11.40
N CYS A 225 -16.46 -1.85 10.59
CA CYS A 225 -17.04 -3.16 10.89
C CYS A 225 -16.48 -3.75 12.20
N MET A 226 -15.16 -3.62 12.44
CA MET A 226 -14.57 -4.03 13.73
C MET A 226 -15.07 -3.16 14.89
N ARG A 227 -15.27 -1.85 14.71
CA ARG A 227 -15.87 -0.95 15.72
C ARG A 227 -17.29 -1.43 16.12
N ASN A 228 -18.03 -1.97 15.16
CA ASN A 228 -19.36 -2.53 15.38
C ASN A 228 -19.34 -4.00 15.89
N GLY A 229 -18.21 -4.49 16.36
CA GLY A 229 -18.07 -5.78 17.04
C GLY A 229 -17.74 -6.96 16.13
N MET A 230 -17.48 -6.76 14.85
CA MET A 230 -17.05 -7.86 13.98
C MET A 230 -15.60 -8.27 14.28
N THR A 231 -15.30 -9.56 14.10
CA THR A 231 -13.93 -10.05 14.09
C THR A 231 -13.17 -9.47 12.88
N PRO A 232 -11.82 -9.38 12.90
CA PRO A 232 -11.05 -8.97 11.73
C PRO A 232 -11.40 -9.77 10.46
N LEU A 233 -11.64 -11.07 10.60
CA LEU A 233 -12.01 -11.93 9.46
C LEU A 233 -13.38 -11.56 8.90
N ASP A 234 -14.38 -11.42 9.76
CA ASP A 234 -15.75 -11.12 9.32
C ASP A 234 -15.84 -9.72 8.74
N ALA A 235 -15.10 -8.76 9.30
CA ALA A 235 -15.00 -7.41 8.76
C ALA A 235 -14.38 -7.38 7.34
N CYS A 236 -13.30 -8.14 7.11
CA CYS A 236 -12.71 -8.25 5.78
C CYS A 236 -13.68 -8.91 4.79
N LYS A 237 -14.38 -9.98 5.19
CA LYS A 237 -15.38 -10.66 4.36
C LYS A 237 -16.53 -9.72 3.98
N GLU A 238 -17.11 -9.00 4.94
CA GLU A 238 -18.21 -8.07 4.70
C GLU A 238 -17.86 -7.04 3.63
N VAL A 239 -16.65 -6.46 3.72
CA VAL A 239 -16.21 -5.44 2.75
C VAL A 239 -15.94 -6.07 1.37
N VAL A 240 -15.33 -7.25 1.30
CA VAL A 240 -15.13 -7.98 0.03
C VAL A 240 -16.48 -8.35 -0.60
N ASP A 241 -17.46 -8.81 0.19
CA ASP A 241 -18.80 -9.13 -0.30
C ASP A 241 -19.53 -7.89 -0.82
N ARG A 242 -19.38 -6.76 -0.14
CA ARG A 242 -19.92 -5.47 -0.59
C ARG A 242 -19.30 -5.06 -1.93
N ILE A 243 -17.97 -5.13 -2.08
CA ILE A 243 -17.29 -4.85 -3.34
C ILE A 243 -17.75 -5.80 -4.44
N THR A 244 -17.85 -7.08 -4.15
CA THR A 244 -18.36 -8.12 -5.03
C THR A 244 -19.73 -7.78 -5.57
N ASN A 245 -20.66 -7.43 -4.70
CA ASN A 245 -22.03 -7.09 -5.08
C ASN A 245 -22.11 -5.83 -5.95
N LEU A 246 -21.28 -4.82 -5.67
CA LEU A 246 -21.21 -3.59 -6.46
C LEU A 246 -20.62 -3.79 -7.87
N HIS A 247 -19.84 -4.86 -8.07
CA HIS A 247 -19.09 -5.07 -9.32
C HIS A 247 -19.58 -6.24 -10.19
N ARG A 248 -20.53 -7.09 -9.70
CA ARG A 248 -21.00 -8.28 -10.43
C ARG A 248 -21.46 -8.01 -11.86
N ASN A 249 -22.02 -6.84 -12.14
CA ASN A 249 -22.56 -6.47 -13.45
C ASN A 249 -21.66 -5.47 -14.18
N ARG A 250 -20.42 -5.29 -13.77
CA ARG A 250 -19.48 -4.37 -14.38
C ARG A 250 -18.48 -5.11 -15.29
N PRO A 251 -17.95 -4.46 -16.33
CA PRO A 251 -16.96 -5.09 -17.22
C PRO A 251 -15.72 -5.60 -16.49
N GLU A 252 -15.31 -4.92 -15.41
CA GLU A 252 -14.16 -5.29 -14.61
C GLU A 252 -14.36 -6.54 -13.74
N TRP A 253 -15.57 -7.12 -13.69
CA TRP A 253 -15.86 -8.32 -12.88
C TRP A 253 -14.95 -9.50 -13.17
N GLU A 254 -14.63 -9.74 -14.45
CA GLU A 254 -13.77 -10.86 -14.86
C GLU A 254 -12.37 -10.79 -14.23
N TYR A 255 -11.91 -9.57 -13.95
CA TYR A 255 -10.57 -9.25 -13.45
C TYR A 255 -10.57 -8.77 -12.00
N LEU A 256 -11.73 -8.74 -11.35
CA LEU A 256 -11.83 -8.24 -9.99
C LEU A 256 -11.02 -9.11 -9.04
N GLN A 257 -9.96 -8.51 -8.52
CA GLN A 257 -9.17 -9.02 -7.40
C GLN A 257 -9.15 -7.94 -6.33
N VAL A 258 -9.44 -8.30 -5.11
CA VAL A 258 -9.40 -7.40 -3.97
C VAL A 258 -9.16 -8.22 -2.71
N GLY A 259 -8.31 -7.71 -1.85
CA GLY A 259 -8.03 -8.33 -0.56
C GLY A 259 -7.81 -7.30 0.51
N PHE A 260 -8.13 -7.68 1.74
CA PHE A 260 -7.87 -6.89 2.93
C PHE A 260 -7.13 -7.70 3.97
N ILE A 261 -6.28 -7.03 4.74
CA ILE A 261 -5.87 -7.49 6.05
C ILE A 261 -6.44 -6.56 7.10
N ALA A 262 -6.67 -7.12 8.28
CA ALA A 262 -7.07 -6.37 9.45
C ALA A 262 -6.33 -6.86 10.69
N LEU A 263 -6.05 -5.93 11.58
CA LEU A 263 -5.42 -6.15 12.88
C LEU A 263 -6.23 -5.37 13.92
N SER A 264 -6.82 -6.08 14.89
CA SER A 264 -7.58 -5.44 15.97
C SER A 264 -6.65 -4.91 17.07
N LYS A 265 -7.19 -4.01 17.88
CA LYS A 265 -6.52 -3.50 19.10
C LYS A 265 -6.20 -4.61 20.11
N SER A 266 -6.99 -5.69 20.18
CA SER A 266 -6.72 -6.89 20.99
C SER A 266 -5.59 -7.77 20.43
N GLY A 267 -5.18 -7.50 19.19
CA GLY A 267 -4.12 -8.22 18.50
C GLY A 267 -4.60 -9.45 17.72
N ASP A 268 -5.91 -9.60 17.55
CA ASP A 268 -6.45 -10.55 16.60
C ASP A 268 -6.24 -10.00 15.19
N TYR A 269 -5.94 -10.88 14.26
CA TYR A 269 -5.69 -10.50 12.88
C TYR A 269 -6.26 -11.51 11.90
N ALA A 270 -6.59 -11.03 10.73
CA ALA A 270 -7.04 -11.86 9.62
C ALA A 270 -6.75 -11.19 8.27
N GLY A 271 -6.88 -11.96 7.22
CA GLY A 271 -6.96 -11.47 5.85
C GLY A 271 -8.00 -12.26 5.08
N TYR A 272 -8.64 -11.58 4.14
CA TYR A 272 -9.59 -12.20 3.22
C TYR A 272 -9.50 -11.55 1.85
N SER A 273 -9.59 -12.38 0.80
CA SER A 273 -9.49 -11.91 -0.59
C SER A 273 -10.50 -12.61 -1.48
N LEU A 274 -10.94 -11.90 -2.50
CA LEU A 274 -11.63 -12.45 -3.66
C LEU A 274 -10.56 -12.83 -4.70
N LYS A 275 -10.42 -14.14 -4.97
CA LYS A 275 -9.42 -14.77 -5.86
C LYS A 275 -7.98 -14.68 -5.39
#